data_d7f65e789ecbdf0680201601897422c1
#
_entry.id   d7f65e789ecbdf0680201601897422c1
#
_cell.length_a   1.000
_cell.length_b   1.000
_cell.length_c   1.000
_cell.angle_alpha   90.00
_cell.angle_beta   90.00
_cell.angle_gamma   90.00
#
_symmetry.space_group_name_H-M   'P 1'
#
loop_
_entity.id
_entity.type
_entity.pdbx_description
1 polymer ?
#
loop_
_entity_poly.entity_id
_entity_poly.type
_entity_poly.pdbx_seq_one_letter_code
_entity_poly.pdbx_strand_id
1 'polypeptide(L)'
;MDEGTWLIGDSQEEAGYVDGIVGLPVLATLADRAVRTMPALKHVRVVRSWSALRVMSKDGFPIYEQSATHPGAFVATCHSGVTLAAAHALRIAPMVIEGALPDTMAPFSTRRFHVQQAA
;
A
#
# COMPACT_ATOMS: atom_id res chain seq x y z
N MET A 1 -2.45 17.25 -8.61
CA MET A 1 -3.01 17.95 -7.43
C MET A 1 -3.09 19.41 -7.81
N ASP A 2 -4.30 19.93 -7.92
CA ASP A 2 -4.56 21.31 -8.41
C ASP A 2 -4.31 22.39 -7.34
N GLU A 3 -3.80 22.01 -6.16
CA GLU A 3 -3.66 22.90 -5.00
C GLU A 3 -2.25 23.48 -4.83
N GLY A 4 -1.35 23.25 -5.79
CA GLY A 4 0.00 23.80 -5.74
C GLY A 4 0.87 23.28 -4.59
N THR A 5 0.56 22.09 -4.04
CA THR A 5 1.35 21.43 -2.99
C THR A 5 2.14 20.25 -3.56
N TRP A 6 3.32 20.02 -2.98
CA TRP A 6 4.16 18.86 -3.28
C TRP A 6 4.05 17.82 -2.17
N LEU A 7 3.81 16.57 -2.57
CA LEU A 7 3.87 15.44 -1.66
C LEU A 7 5.24 14.80 -1.75
N ILE A 8 5.93 14.72 -0.62
CA ILE A 8 7.26 14.14 -0.50
C ILE A 8 7.21 13.01 0.51
N GLY A 9 7.72 11.89 0.16
CA GLY A 9 7.83 10.68 0.96
C GLY A 9 8.76 9.69 0.29
N ASP A 10 9.04 8.60 0.92
CA ASP A 10 8.61 8.24 2.27
C ASP A 10 9.80 7.68 3.07
N SER A 11 9.61 7.48 4.36
CA SER A 11 10.45 6.58 5.16
C SER A 11 9.59 5.43 5.67
N GLN A 12 10.20 4.28 5.90
CA GLN A 12 9.53 3.09 6.42
C GLN A 12 10.32 2.59 7.62
N GLU A 13 9.59 2.30 8.67
CA GLU A 13 10.13 1.75 9.91
C GLU A 13 9.28 0.57 10.36
N GLU A 14 9.91 -0.46 10.88
CA GLU A 14 9.19 -1.51 11.60
C GLU A 14 8.81 -0.98 12.97
N ALA A 15 7.53 -0.70 13.16
CA ALA A 15 7.00 -0.23 14.43
C ALA A 15 6.19 -1.32 15.10
N GLY A 16 6.49 -1.60 16.36
CA GLY A 16 5.71 -2.52 17.18
C GLY A 16 4.36 -1.92 17.64
N TYR A 17 4.09 -0.66 17.35
CA TYR A 17 2.89 0.07 17.74
C TYR A 17 2.62 1.25 16.79
N VAL A 18 1.39 1.75 16.84
CA VAL A 18 0.96 2.92 16.06
C VAL A 18 1.02 4.15 16.97
N ASP A 19 1.93 5.07 16.72
CA ASP A 19 1.91 6.34 17.42
C ASP A 19 1.48 7.53 16.55
N GLY A 20 1.46 7.38 15.24
CA GLY A 20 1.11 8.46 14.32
C GLY A 20 2.06 9.68 14.38
N ILE A 21 3.12 9.59 15.18
CA ILE A 21 4.08 10.67 15.39
C ILE A 21 5.15 10.60 14.32
N VAL A 22 5.40 11.72 13.66
CA VAL A 22 6.51 11.84 12.72
C VAL A 22 7.67 12.53 13.44
N GLY A 23 8.76 11.79 13.66
CA GLY A 23 9.94 12.30 14.33
C GLY A 23 10.64 13.43 13.53
N LEU A 24 11.12 14.47 14.19
CA LEU A 24 11.87 15.55 13.56
C LEU A 24 13.09 15.05 12.74
N PRO A 25 13.87 14.04 13.19
CA PRO A 25 14.99 13.52 12.40
C PRO A 25 14.56 12.96 11.05
N VAL A 26 13.42 12.27 11.00
CA VAL A 26 12.87 11.73 9.75
C VAL A 26 12.44 12.86 8.82
N LEU A 27 11.73 13.87 9.35
CA LEU A 27 11.33 15.05 8.56
C LEU A 27 12.53 15.81 8.02
N ALA A 28 13.58 16.00 8.83
CA ALA A 28 14.80 16.66 8.40
C ALA A 28 15.49 15.90 7.26
N THR A 29 15.55 14.57 7.36
CA THR A 29 16.12 13.72 6.31
C THR A 29 15.33 13.80 5.02
N LEU A 30 13.98 13.74 5.10
CA LEU A 30 13.11 13.85 3.93
C LEU A 30 13.23 15.23 3.28
N ALA A 31 13.28 16.30 4.08
CA ALA A 31 13.46 17.66 3.58
C ALA A 31 14.81 17.85 2.89
N ASP A 32 15.90 17.35 3.49
CA ASP A 32 17.22 17.40 2.86
C ASP A 32 17.26 16.69 1.51
N ARG A 33 16.71 15.47 1.44
CA ARG A 33 16.64 14.70 0.19
C ARG A 33 15.78 15.41 -0.85
N ALA A 34 14.66 15.99 -0.45
CA ALA A 34 13.79 16.74 -1.33
C ALA A 34 14.50 17.95 -1.94
N VAL A 35 15.20 18.76 -1.12
CA VAL A 35 15.95 19.92 -1.58
C VAL A 35 17.12 19.52 -2.48
N ARG A 36 17.79 18.41 -2.18
CA ARG A 36 18.88 17.89 -3.04
C ARG A 36 18.37 17.45 -4.40
N THR A 37 17.16 16.89 -4.46
CA THR A 37 16.53 16.46 -5.72
C THR A 37 15.95 17.63 -6.49
N MET A 38 15.34 18.59 -5.78
CA MET A 38 14.68 19.77 -6.34
C MET A 38 15.08 21.02 -5.54
N PRO A 39 16.16 21.71 -5.87
CA PRO A 39 16.68 22.87 -5.12
C PRO A 39 15.65 24.00 -4.91
N ALA A 40 14.68 24.13 -5.81
CA ALA A 40 13.61 25.11 -5.68
C ALA A 40 12.75 24.93 -4.41
N LEU A 41 12.76 23.73 -3.80
CA LEU A 41 12.03 23.44 -2.56
C LEU A 41 12.69 24.03 -1.31
N LYS A 42 13.89 24.57 -1.39
CA LYS A 42 14.65 25.11 -0.25
C LYS A 42 13.87 26.14 0.57
N HIS A 43 13.02 26.92 -0.08
CA HIS A 43 12.26 28.01 0.54
C HIS A 43 10.78 27.68 0.74
N VAL A 44 10.38 26.45 0.43
CA VAL A 44 8.99 26.01 0.59
C VAL A 44 8.74 25.53 2.02
N ARG A 45 7.62 25.93 2.59
CA ARG A 45 7.23 25.53 3.94
C ARG A 45 6.60 24.15 3.94
N VAL A 46 6.93 23.35 4.95
CA VAL A 46 6.16 22.13 5.26
C VAL A 46 4.79 22.53 5.77
N VAL A 47 3.75 22.11 5.07
CA VAL A 47 2.35 22.42 5.42
C VAL A 47 1.80 21.37 6.38
N ARG A 48 2.15 20.10 6.14
CA ARG A 48 1.66 18.97 6.94
C ARG A 48 2.63 17.79 6.83
N SER A 49 2.74 17.03 7.91
CA SER A 49 3.37 15.71 7.93
C SER A 49 2.43 14.73 8.60
N TRP A 50 2.53 13.47 8.23
CA TRP A 50 1.77 12.39 8.84
C TRP A 50 2.51 11.06 8.70
N SER A 51 2.15 10.12 9.56
CA SER A 51 2.52 8.72 9.43
C SER A 51 1.27 7.86 9.41
N ALA A 52 1.38 6.66 8.87
CA ALA A 52 0.29 5.69 8.84
C ALA A 52 0.86 4.27 8.80
N LEU A 53 0.10 3.33 9.34
CA LEU A 53 0.43 1.92 9.17
C LEU A 53 0.27 1.53 7.70
N ARG A 54 1.28 0.84 7.21
CA ARG A 54 1.21 0.21 5.90
C ARG A 54 0.64 -1.19 6.06
N VAL A 55 -0.41 -1.51 5.33
CA VAL A 55 -0.97 -2.86 5.29
C VAL A 55 -0.02 -3.74 4.49
N MET A 56 0.71 -4.61 5.19
CA MET A 56 1.64 -5.55 4.58
C MET A 56 1.13 -6.98 4.69
N SER A 57 1.11 -7.71 3.58
CA SER A 57 1.04 -9.17 3.60
C SER A 57 2.41 -9.75 3.98
N LYS A 58 2.45 -11.01 4.41
CA LYS A 58 3.70 -11.67 4.85
C LYS A 58 4.80 -11.69 3.77
N ASP A 59 4.41 -11.72 2.51
CA ASP A 59 5.30 -11.79 1.33
C ASP A 59 5.35 -10.48 0.53
N GLY A 60 4.63 -9.44 0.96
CA GLY A 60 4.55 -8.16 0.26
C GLY A 60 3.65 -8.14 -0.97
N PHE A 61 3.12 -9.26 -1.42
CA PHE A 61 2.22 -9.31 -2.57
C PHE A 61 0.77 -9.05 -2.20
N PRO A 62 -0.06 -8.54 -3.12
CA PRO A 62 -1.50 -8.39 -2.91
C PRO A 62 -2.17 -9.69 -2.51
N ILE A 63 -3.28 -9.59 -1.79
CA ILE A 63 -4.17 -10.71 -1.52
C ILE A 63 -5.50 -10.43 -2.21
N TYR A 64 -5.90 -11.35 -3.09
CA TYR A 64 -7.22 -11.39 -3.70
C TYR A 64 -7.85 -12.72 -3.37
N GLU A 65 -8.98 -12.70 -2.68
CA GLU A 65 -9.66 -13.90 -2.22
C GLU A 65 -11.16 -13.75 -2.41
N GLN A 66 -11.79 -14.85 -2.78
CA GLN A 66 -13.25 -14.98 -2.78
C GLN A 66 -13.65 -15.91 -1.66
N SER A 67 -14.68 -15.54 -0.89
CA SER A 67 -15.16 -16.38 0.19
C SER A 67 -15.76 -17.68 -0.35
N ALA A 68 -15.32 -18.80 0.20
CA ALA A 68 -15.89 -20.10 -0.10
C ALA A 68 -17.28 -20.34 0.55
N THR A 69 -17.60 -19.57 1.60
CA THR A 69 -18.81 -19.77 2.40
C THR A 69 -19.85 -18.66 2.22
N HIS A 70 -19.44 -17.51 1.69
CA HIS A 70 -20.33 -16.36 1.49
C HIS A 70 -20.25 -15.92 0.03
N PRO A 71 -21.19 -16.37 -0.82
CA PRO A 71 -21.22 -15.97 -2.23
C PRO A 71 -21.27 -14.44 -2.37
N GLY A 72 -20.46 -13.91 -3.29
CA GLY A 72 -20.38 -12.47 -3.53
C GLY A 72 -19.47 -11.70 -2.57
N ALA A 73 -18.87 -12.34 -1.55
CA ALA A 73 -17.90 -11.70 -0.68
C ALA A 73 -16.47 -11.88 -1.23
N PHE A 74 -15.76 -10.75 -1.40
CA PHE A 74 -14.39 -10.71 -1.90
C PHE A 74 -13.51 -9.90 -0.98
N VAL A 75 -12.22 -10.26 -0.95
CA VAL A 75 -11.16 -9.47 -0.30
C VAL A 75 -10.16 -9.04 -1.35
N ALA A 76 -9.82 -7.75 -1.33
CA ALA A 76 -8.71 -7.20 -2.09
C ALA A 76 -7.89 -6.31 -1.14
N THR A 77 -6.69 -6.72 -0.80
CA THR A 77 -5.81 -5.96 0.07
C THR A 77 -4.38 -5.93 -0.45
N CYS A 78 -3.73 -4.77 -0.35
CA CYS A 78 -2.35 -4.57 -0.75
C CYS A 78 -1.78 -3.29 -0.12
N HIS A 79 -0.45 -3.21 -0.03
CA HIS A 79 0.21 -2.00 0.43
C HIS A 79 0.39 -0.94 -0.67
N SER A 80 0.34 -1.32 -1.94
CA SER A 80 0.61 -0.44 -3.09
C SER A 80 -0.66 -0.06 -3.85
N GLY A 81 -1.75 0.28 -3.14
CA GLY A 81 -3.06 0.55 -3.74
C GLY A 81 -3.05 1.63 -4.81
N VAL A 82 -2.26 2.69 -4.66
CA VAL A 82 -2.14 3.76 -5.67
C VAL A 82 -1.48 3.23 -6.94
N THR A 83 -0.36 2.52 -6.81
CA THR A 83 0.36 1.92 -7.95
C THR A 83 -0.52 0.88 -8.67
N LEU A 84 -1.29 0.11 -7.93
CA LEU A 84 -2.15 -0.95 -8.47
C LEU A 84 -3.56 -0.46 -8.85
N ALA A 85 -3.86 0.83 -8.70
CA ALA A 85 -5.21 1.36 -8.94
C ALA A 85 -5.76 1.01 -10.32
N ALA A 86 -4.96 1.14 -11.37
CA ALA A 86 -5.37 0.77 -12.73
C ALA A 86 -5.60 -0.75 -12.87
N ALA A 87 -4.77 -1.57 -12.24
CA ALA A 87 -4.96 -3.03 -12.23
C ALA A 87 -6.25 -3.41 -11.49
N HIS A 88 -6.53 -2.77 -10.35
CA HIS A 88 -7.77 -2.98 -9.62
C HIS A 88 -9.00 -2.58 -10.45
N ALA A 89 -8.98 -1.40 -11.07
CA ALA A 89 -10.12 -0.90 -11.86
C ALA A 89 -10.36 -1.72 -13.14
N LEU A 90 -9.29 -2.11 -13.84
CA LEU A 90 -9.39 -2.68 -15.19
C LEU A 90 -9.34 -4.22 -15.19
N ARG A 91 -8.89 -4.85 -14.10
CA ARG A 91 -8.74 -6.31 -14.06
C ARG A 91 -9.52 -6.92 -12.89
N ILE A 92 -9.35 -6.41 -11.67
CA ILE A 92 -9.99 -7.02 -10.49
C ILE A 92 -11.48 -6.68 -10.42
N ALA A 93 -11.87 -5.42 -10.66
CA ALA A 93 -13.27 -5.03 -10.59
C ALA A 93 -14.18 -5.80 -11.56
N PRO A 94 -13.82 -6.04 -12.84
CA PRO A 94 -14.60 -6.93 -13.72
C PRO A 94 -14.79 -8.34 -13.15
N MET A 95 -13.74 -8.96 -12.60
CA MET A 95 -13.84 -10.30 -11.99
C MET A 95 -14.83 -10.33 -10.81
N VAL A 96 -14.80 -9.28 -9.99
CA VAL A 96 -15.75 -9.13 -8.88
C VAL A 96 -17.18 -8.95 -9.39
N ILE A 97 -17.39 -8.20 -10.46
CA ILE A 97 -18.71 -8.02 -11.10
C ILE A 97 -19.21 -9.33 -11.69
N GLU A 98 -18.32 -10.11 -12.30
CA GLU A 98 -18.63 -11.45 -12.83
C GLU A 98 -18.90 -12.48 -11.73
N GLY A 99 -18.58 -12.14 -10.48
CA GLY A 99 -18.84 -12.99 -9.32
C GLY A 99 -17.84 -14.12 -9.10
N ALA A 100 -16.70 -14.12 -9.81
CA ALA A 100 -15.70 -15.17 -9.70
C ALA A 100 -14.28 -14.66 -9.94
N LEU A 101 -13.33 -15.14 -9.13
CA LEU A 101 -11.90 -14.99 -9.39
C LEU A 101 -11.42 -16.20 -10.19
N PRO A 102 -10.81 -16.02 -11.37
CA PRO A 102 -10.31 -17.11 -12.17
C PRO A 102 -9.08 -17.79 -11.52
N ASP A 103 -8.77 -19.01 -11.92
CA ASP A 103 -7.64 -19.78 -11.41
C ASP A 103 -6.29 -19.07 -11.57
N THR A 104 -6.16 -18.18 -12.54
CA THR A 104 -4.97 -17.33 -12.72
C THR A 104 -4.69 -16.42 -11.54
N MET A 105 -5.68 -16.20 -10.68
CA MET A 105 -5.54 -15.41 -9.43
C MET A 105 -5.10 -16.26 -8.24
N ALA A 106 -5.02 -17.60 -8.37
CA ALA A 106 -4.59 -18.50 -7.29
C ALA A 106 -3.25 -18.11 -6.61
N PRO A 107 -2.24 -17.60 -7.32
CA PRO A 107 -0.99 -17.13 -6.70
C PRO A 107 -1.19 -15.98 -5.70
N PHE A 108 -2.30 -15.26 -5.80
CA PHE A 108 -2.64 -14.14 -4.90
C PHE A 108 -3.62 -14.53 -3.79
N SER A 109 -4.09 -15.78 -3.75
CA SER A 109 -4.96 -16.29 -2.69
C SER A 109 -4.20 -16.42 -1.36
N THR A 110 -4.92 -16.34 -0.24
CA THR A 110 -4.40 -16.61 1.10
C THR A 110 -3.86 -18.02 1.27
N ARG A 111 -4.29 -18.96 0.42
CA ARG A 111 -3.81 -20.36 0.41
C ARG A 111 -2.30 -20.48 0.26
N ARG A 112 -1.64 -19.50 -0.35
CA ARG A 112 -0.17 -19.47 -0.49
C ARG A 112 0.58 -19.37 0.85
N PHE A 113 -0.12 -18.98 1.92
CA PHE A 113 0.44 -18.94 3.28
C PHE A 113 0.23 -20.23 4.06
N HIS A 114 -0.61 -21.14 3.56
CA HIS A 114 -0.81 -22.46 4.15
C HIS A 114 0.27 -23.41 3.62
N VAL A 115 1.52 -23.19 4.03
CA VAL A 115 2.56 -24.18 3.82
C VAL A 115 2.22 -25.37 4.71
N GLN A 116 1.95 -26.53 4.12
CA GLN A 116 1.95 -27.77 4.89
C GLN A 116 3.28 -27.86 5.61
N GLN A 117 3.24 -27.86 6.94
CA GLN A 117 4.39 -28.29 7.70
C GLN A 117 4.65 -29.74 7.25
N ALA A 118 5.72 -29.94 6.52
CA ALA A 118 6.19 -31.26 6.20
C ALA A 118 6.50 -31.95 7.55
N ALA A 119 5.76 -33.02 7.81
CA ALA A 119 5.94 -33.86 8.98
C ALA A 119 7.28 -34.59 8.93
#